data_0bf5241b70f76ca438e07fef2418d859
#
_entry.id   0bf5241b70f76ca438e07fef2418d859
#
_cell.length_a   1.000
_cell.length_b   1.000
_cell.length_c   1.000
_cell.angle_alpha   90.00
_cell.angle_beta   90.00
_cell.angle_gamma   90.00
#
_symmetry.space_group_name_H-M   'P 1'
#
loop_
_entity.id
_entity.type
_entity.pdbx_description
1 polymer ?
#
loop_
_entity_poly.entity_id
_entity_poly.type
_entity_poly.pdbx_seq_one_letter_code
_entity_poly.pdbx_strand_id
1 'polypeptide(L)'
;QLPLYLFHDLLQAFRTDVTKKHYQTFPELLDYCRLSANPVGRMLLYLNSAVSANNISDKPTDQELAYSDAICTGLQLINFFQDIAQDYDENRRIYIPLEDMQRFSVTETDLAKKINNAHTQALMKFQLQRARSLYQQGKPLGHTLSGRFGLELRLIYAGGERVLHKLEQTTVDIYARPRLTRLDKLAMARDTLLKG
;
A
#
# COMPACT_ATOMS: atom_id res chain seq x y z
N GLN A 1 -18.86 17.59 5.97
CA GLN A 1 -18.71 17.44 4.51
C GLN A 1 -17.35 16.85 4.19
N LEU A 2 -17.31 15.97 3.18
CA LEU A 2 -16.04 15.44 2.66
C LEU A 2 -15.30 16.54 1.89
N PRO A 3 -13.97 16.69 2.08
CA PRO A 3 -13.17 17.65 1.33
C PRO A 3 -13.12 17.30 -0.17
N LEU A 4 -13.51 18.25 -1.04
CA LEU A 4 -13.59 18.01 -2.49
C LEU A 4 -12.21 17.71 -3.13
N TYR A 5 -11.11 18.24 -2.56
CA TYR A 5 -9.78 17.98 -3.08
C TYR A 5 -9.42 16.49 -3.13
N LEU A 6 -9.98 15.64 -2.22
CA LEU A 6 -9.74 14.19 -2.22
C LEU A 6 -10.26 13.52 -3.49
N PHE A 7 -11.39 13.99 -4.01
CA PHE A 7 -11.92 13.50 -5.29
C PHE A 7 -11.12 14.01 -6.48
N HIS A 8 -10.63 15.26 -6.42
CA HIS A 8 -9.75 15.81 -7.46
C HIS A 8 -8.44 15.03 -7.54
N ASP A 9 -7.85 14.67 -6.39
CA ASP A 9 -6.63 13.87 -6.32
C ASP A 9 -6.83 12.51 -7.01
N LEU A 10 -7.92 11.79 -6.70
CA LEU A 10 -8.25 10.52 -7.36
C LEU A 10 -8.45 10.67 -8.87
N LEU A 11 -9.17 11.71 -9.31
CA LEU A 11 -9.36 11.96 -10.74
C LEU A 11 -8.04 12.26 -11.44
N GLN A 12 -7.11 12.97 -10.77
CA GLN A 12 -5.77 13.21 -11.28
C GLN A 12 -4.97 11.89 -11.40
N ALA A 13 -5.06 11.01 -10.41
CA ALA A 13 -4.44 9.68 -10.47
C ALA A 13 -4.98 8.88 -11.66
N PHE A 14 -6.29 8.82 -11.85
CA PHE A 14 -6.92 8.12 -12.98
C PHE A 14 -6.48 8.68 -14.34
N ARG A 15 -6.32 10.01 -14.44
CA ARG A 15 -5.76 10.63 -15.67
C ARG A 15 -4.33 10.23 -15.90
N THR A 16 -3.52 10.14 -14.83
CA THR A 16 -2.13 9.67 -14.90
C THR A 16 -2.06 8.23 -15.40
N ASP A 17 -2.97 7.37 -14.96
CA ASP A 17 -3.02 5.95 -15.36
C ASP A 17 -3.26 5.73 -16.84
N VAL A 18 -3.88 6.68 -17.54
CA VAL A 18 -4.10 6.57 -18.99
C VAL A 18 -2.79 6.54 -19.77
N THR A 19 -1.81 7.32 -19.35
CA THR A 19 -0.58 7.54 -20.15
C THR A 19 0.70 7.07 -19.48
N LYS A 20 0.78 7.14 -18.15
CA LYS A 20 2.02 6.87 -17.41
C LYS A 20 2.21 5.38 -17.18
N LYS A 21 3.34 4.86 -17.64
CA LYS A 21 3.69 3.44 -17.52
C LYS A 21 4.88 3.19 -16.57
N HIS A 22 5.69 4.21 -16.33
CA HIS A 22 6.94 4.12 -15.56
C HIS A 22 7.08 5.30 -14.61
N TYR A 23 7.82 5.10 -13.54
CA TYR A 23 8.19 6.10 -12.53
C TYR A 23 9.71 6.20 -12.50
N GLN A 24 10.25 7.42 -12.64
CA GLN A 24 11.70 7.63 -12.68
C GLN A 24 12.33 7.42 -11.31
N THR A 25 11.70 7.98 -10.27
CA THR A 25 12.22 7.99 -8.90
C THR A 25 11.20 7.49 -7.90
N PHE A 26 11.68 7.11 -6.72
CA PHE A 26 10.80 6.72 -5.61
C PHE A 26 9.90 7.87 -5.11
N PRO A 27 10.39 9.12 -4.96
CA PRO A 27 9.50 10.25 -4.66
C PRO A 27 8.37 10.42 -5.68
N GLU A 28 8.62 10.23 -6.97
CA GLU A 28 7.59 10.30 -8.01
C GLU A 28 6.52 9.20 -7.84
N LEU A 29 6.92 7.99 -7.44
CA LEU A 29 5.99 6.92 -7.11
C LEU A 29 5.18 7.25 -5.85
N LEU A 30 5.79 7.85 -4.83
CA LEU A 30 5.09 8.29 -3.62
C LEU A 30 4.07 9.39 -3.93
N ASP A 31 4.39 10.33 -4.83
CA ASP A 31 3.43 11.35 -5.29
C ASP A 31 2.22 10.72 -5.98
N TYR A 32 2.43 9.66 -6.75
CA TYR A 32 1.31 8.89 -7.31
C TYR A 32 0.50 8.19 -6.22
N CYS A 33 1.12 7.55 -5.23
CA CYS A 33 0.40 6.95 -4.09
C CYS A 33 -0.42 7.98 -3.31
N ARG A 34 0.13 9.19 -3.13
CA ARG A 34 -0.56 10.31 -2.48
C ARG A 34 -1.87 10.68 -3.19
N LEU A 35 -1.92 10.55 -4.51
CA LEU A 35 -3.11 10.86 -5.31
C LEU A 35 -4.05 9.65 -5.45
N SER A 36 -3.52 8.44 -5.55
CA SER A 36 -4.29 7.24 -5.89
C SER A 36 -4.78 6.43 -4.69
N ALA A 37 -4.08 6.50 -3.56
CA ALA A 37 -4.38 5.69 -2.38
C ALA A 37 -4.78 6.52 -1.15
N ASN A 38 -4.02 7.56 -0.80
CA ASN A 38 -4.23 8.33 0.43
C ASN A 38 -5.62 8.98 0.53
N PRO A 39 -6.23 9.48 -0.56
CA PRO A 39 -7.57 10.06 -0.48
C PRO A 39 -8.63 9.10 0.02
N VAL A 40 -8.49 7.80 -0.27
CA VAL A 40 -9.45 6.78 0.17
C VAL A 40 -9.43 6.65 1.70
N GLY A 41 -8.26 6.52 2.30
CA GLY A 41 -8.11 6.45 3.75
C GLY A 41 -8.57 7.73 4.44
N ARG A 42 -8.21 8.89 3.90
CA ARG A 42 -8.66 10.19 4.42
C ARG A 42 -10.18 10.32 4.37
N MET A 43 -10.83 9.94 3.26
CA MET A 43 -12.30 9.96 3.17
C MET A 43 -12.95 9.06 4.22
N LEU A 44 -12.41 7.86 4.47
CA LEU A 44 -12.92 6.97 5.50
C LEU A 44 -12.80 7.58 6.89
N LEU A 45 -11.70 8.27 7.21
CA LEU A 45 -11.53 8.99 8.47
C LEU A 45 -12.57 10.11 8.62
N TYR A 46 -12.76 10.94 7.60
CA TYR A 46 -13.80 11.98 7.62
C TYR A 46 -15.21 11.42 7.79
N LEU A 47 -15.51 10.28 7.16
CA LEU A 47 -16.80 9.61 7.32
C LEU A 47 -16.96 9.06 8.73
N ASN A 48 -15.93 8.42 9.29
CA ASN A 48 -15.97 7.91 10.65
C ASN A 48 -16.18 9.04 11.67
N SER A 49 -15.45 10.15 11.53
CA SER A 49 -15.63 11.32 12.39
C SER A 49 -17.07 11.86 12.30
N ALA A 50 -17.65 11.93 11.11
CA ALA A 50 -19.01 12.41 10.91
C ALA A 50 -20.09 11.52 11.53
N VAL A 51 -19.83 10.19 11.62
CA VAL A 51 -20.77 9.21 12.20
C VAL A 51 -20.61 9.11 13.72
N SER A 52 -19.36 9.22 14.22
CA SER A 52 -19.03 9.05 15.64
C SER A 52 -19.24 10.31 16.47
N ALA A 53 -19.33 11.47 15.84
CA ALA A 53 -19.39 12.76 16.52
C ALA A 53 -20.78 13.01 17.12
N ASN A 54 -20.82 13.21 18.43
CA ASN A 54 -21.94 13.92 19.09
C ASN A 54 -21.96 15.43 18.72
N ASN A 55 -20.90 15.91 18.04
CA ASN A 55 -20.73 17.29 17.53
C ASN A 55 -20.21 17.25 16.09
N ILE A 56 -20.83 18.02 15.20
CA ILE A 56 -20.55 18.14 13.76
C ILE A 56 -19.11 18.70 13.47
N SER A 57 -18.32 19.06 14.47
CA SER A 57 -17.02 19.72 14.31
C SER A 57 -15.80 18.81 14.46
N ASP A 58 -15.95 17.56 14.81
CA ASP A 58 -14.81 16.68 15.01
C ASP A 58 -14.27 16.19 13.65
N LYS A 59 -13.20 16.82 13.19
CA LYS A 59 -12.45 16.38 12.01
C LYS A 59 -11.32 15.45 12.45
N PRO A 60 -10.86 14.58 11.54
CA PRO A 60 -9.64 13.82 11.80
C PRO A 60 -8.47 14.76 12.13
N THR A 61 -7.67 14.37 13.09
CA THR A 61 -6.44 15.10 13.44
C THR A 61 -5.38 14.93 12.34
N ASP A 62 -4.44 15.86 12.25
CA ASP A 62 -3.31 15.77 11.31
C ASP A 62 -2.50 14.48 11.53
N GLN A 63 -2.39 14.01 12.78
CA GLN A 63 -1.70 12.77 13.11
C GLN A 63 -2.46 11.53 12.60
N GLU A 64 -3.78 11.50 12.71
CA GLU A 64 -4.60 10.40 12.16
C GLU A 64 -4.54 10.39 10.62
N LEU A 65 -4.56 11.56 9.99
CA LEU A 65 -4.37 11.69 8.55
C LEU A 65 -2.99 11.18 8.12
N ALA A 66 -1.92 11.52 8.84
CA ALA A 66 -0.57 11.04 8.56
C ALA A 66 -0.46 9.50 8.72
N TYR A 67 -1.05 8.93 9.76
CA TYR A 67 -1.09 7.48 9.94
C TYR A 67 -1.89 6.77 8.84
N SER A 68 -3.02 7.36 8.44
CA SER A 68 -3.84 6.84 7.34
C SER A 68 -3.06 6.85 6.02
N ASP A 69 -2.38 7.95 5.72
CA ASP A 69 -1.55 8.06 4.52
C ASP A 69 -0.43 7.01 4.50
N ALA A 70 0.20 6.76 5.65
CA ALA A 70 1.23 5.74 5.78
C ALA A 70 0.68 4.33 5.52
N ILE A 71 -0.52 4.01 6.02
CA ILE A 71 -1.20 2.73 5.73
C ILE A 71 -1.53 2.63 4.24
N CYS A 72 -2.17 3.64 3.67
CA CYS A 72 -2.62 3.63 2.29
C CYS A 72 -1.45 3.55 1.31
N THR A 73 -0.41 4.37 1.50
CA THR A 73 0.82 4.31 0.71
C THR A 73 1.49 2.94 0.83
N GLY A 74 1.64 2.43 2.05
CA GLY A 74 2.25 1.12 2.29
C GLY A 74 1.49 -0.02 1.63
N LEU A 75 0.16 -0.06 1.76
CA LEU A 75 -0.69 -1.04 1.08
C LEU A 75 -0.58 -0.96 -0.43
N GLN A 76 -0.54 0.25 -0.99
CA GLN A 76 -0.39 0.46 -2.41
C GLN A 76 0.95 -0.08 -2.92
N LEU A 77 2.06 0.22 -2.21
CA LEU A 77 3.37 -0.32 -2.55
C LEU A 77 3.40 -1.85 -2.45
N ILE A 78 2.83 -2.43 -1.39
CA ILE A 78 2.71 -3.88 -1.23
C ILE A 78 1.97 -4.49 -2.42
N ASN A 79 0.87 -3.87 -2.86
CA ASN A 79 0.09 -4.33 -4.01
C ASN A 79 0.91 -4.27 -5.31
N PHE A 80 1.62 -3.17 -5.58
CA PHE A 80 2.49 -3.04 -6.74
C PHE A 80 3.57 -4.12 -6.80
N PHE A 81 4.17 -4.46 -5.64
CA PHE A 81 5.21 -5.49 -5.57
C PHE A 81 4.63 -6.91 -5.59
N GLN A 82 3.39 -7.09 -5.19
CA GLN A 82 2.66 -8.36 -5.31
C GLN A 82 2.26 -8.64 -6.77
N ASP A 83 1.94 -7.59 -7.54
CA ASP A 83 1.30 -7.70 -8.85
C ASP A 83 2.23 -7.37 -10.02
N ILE A 84 3.57 -7.34 -9.82
CA ILE A 84 4.56 -6.97 -10.85
C ILE A 84 4.34 -7.67 -12.19
N ALA A 85 4.16 -8.99 -12.17
CA ALA A 85 3.97 -9.76 -13.40
C ALA A 85 2.64 -9.41 -14.08
N GLN A 86 1.57 -9.26 -13.30
CA GLN A 86 0.24 -8.95 -13.81
C GLN A 86 0.19 -7.53 -14.40
N ASP A 87 0.71 -6.53 -13.67
CA ASP A 87 0.71 -5.14 -14.12
C ASP A 87 1.51 -4.96 -15.41
N TYR A 88 2.61 -5.69 -15.56
CA TYR A 88 3.38 -5.68 -16.79
C TYR A 88 2.65 -6.39 -17.93
N ASP A 89 2.13 -7.58 -17.70
CA ASP A 89 1.46 -8.38 -18.75
C ASP A 89 0.20 -7.68 -19.29
N GLU A 90 -0.62 -7.12 -18.40
CA GLU A 90 -1.90 -6.50 -18.76
C GLU A 90 -1.75 -5.08 -19.31
N ASN A 91 -0.86 -4.26 -18.70
CA ASN A 91 -0.83 -2.83 -18.93
C ASN A 91 0.54 -2.29 -19.35
N ARG A 92 1.58 -3.12 -19.43
CA ARG A 92 2.98 -2.72 -19.61
C ARG A 92 3.41 -1.67 -18.57
N ARG A 93 2.90 -1.79 -17.35
CA ARG A 93 3.14 -0.83 -16.28
C ARG A 93 4.16 -1.39 -15.29
N ILE A 94 5.11 -0.55 -14.91
CA ILE A 94 6.17 -0.85 -13.95
C ILE A 94 6.11 0.20 -12.85
N TYR A 95 5.76 -0.23 -11.64
CA TYR A 95 5.73 0.62 -10.45
C TYR A 95 7.07 0.62 -9.68
N ILE A 96 8.03 -0.22 -10.06
CA ILE A 96 9.38 -0.14 -9.50
C ILE A 96 10.07 1.08 -10.12
N PRO A 97 10.65 2.02 -9.30
CA PRO A 97 11.36 3.16 -9.82
C PRO A 97 12.53 2.77 -10.73
N LEU A 98 12.66 3.45 -11.88
CA LEU A 98 13.73 3.16 -12.84
C LEU A 98 15.12 3.39 -12.24
N GLU A 99 15.30 4.39 -11.35
CA GLU A 99 16.54 4.60 -10.60
C GLU A 99 16.94 3.36 -9.78
N ASP A 100 15.98 2.67 -9.16
CA ASP A 100 16.25 1.48 -8.39
C ASP A 100 16.54 0.28 -9.30
N MET A 101 15.79 0.13 -10.39
CA MET A 101 16.11 -0.88 -11.40
C MET A 101 17.54 -0.74 -11.92
N GLN A 102 17.95 0.48 -12.25
CA GLN A 102 19.32 0.78 -12.67
C GLN A 102 20.33 0.45 -11.56
N ARG A 103 20.06 0.87 -10.32
CA ARG A 103 20.92 0.60 -9.16
C ARG A 103 21.19 -0.89 -8.95
N PHE A 104 20.20 -1.74 -9.19
CA PHE A 104 20.31 -3.19 -9.03
C PHE A 104 20.60 -3.93 -10.34
N SER A 105 20.94 -3.20 -11.42
CA SER A 105 21.21 -3.78 -12.75
C SER A 105 20.06 -4.67 -13.27
N VAL A 106 18.81 -4.26 -13.03
CA VAL A 106 17.59 -4.90 -13.53
C VAL A 106 17.04 -4.06 -14.68
N THR A 107 16.66 -4.73 -15.76
CA THR A 107 16.09 -4.10 -16.96
C THR A 107 14.62 -4.40 -17.09
N GLU A 108 13.89 -3.63 -17.91
CA GLU A 108 12.50 -3.95 -18.29
C GLU A 108 12.40 -5.32 -18.97
N THR A 109 13.43 -5.72 -19.74
CA THR A 109 13.47 -7.05 -20.36
C THR A 109 13.52 -8.17 -19.31
N ASP A 110 14.19 -7.96 -18.18
CA ASP A 110 14.22 -8.95 -17.10
C ASP A 110 12.83 -9.13 -16.49
N LEU A 111 12.08 -8.03 -16.29
CA LEU A 111 10.70 -8.10 -15.82
C LEU A 111 9.78 -8.77 -16.83
N ALA A 112 9.89 -8.39 -18.12
CA ALA A 112 9.10 -8.96 -19.20
C ALA A 112 9.27 -10.47 -19.34
N LYS A 113 10.50 -10.95 -19.16
CA LYS A 113 10.86 -12.38 -19.23
C LYS A 113 10.71 -13.10 -17.88
N LYS A 114 10.28 -12.41 -16.84
CA LYS A 114 10.14 -12.92 -15.47
C LYS A 114 11.44 -13.57 -14.97
N ILE A 115 12.58 -12.91 -15.25
CA ILE A 115 13.89 -13.41 -14.81
C ILE A 115 14.00 -13.25 -13.30
N ASN A 116 14.13 -14.37 -12.63
CA ASN A 116 14.30 -14.44 -11.18
C ASN A 116 15.74 -14.81 -10.83
N ASN A 117 16.57 -13.82 -10.58
CA ASN A 117 17.98 -13.98 -10.27
C ASN A 117 18.38 -13.13 -9.04
N ALA A 118 19.65 -13.17 -8.67
CA ALA A 118 20.16 -12.42 -7.52
C ALA A 118 19.89 -10.90 -7.60
N HIS A 119 19.93 -10.30 -8.80
CA HIS A 119 19.71 -8.88 -9.00
C HIS A 119 18.22 -8.50 -8.78
N THR A 120 17.30 -9.25 -9.40
CA THR A 120 15.86 -9.02 -9.25
C THR A 120 15.40 -9.30 -7.82
N GLN A 121 15.96 -10.31 -7.16
CA GLN A 121 15.68 -10.60 -5.75
C GLN A 121 16.20 -9.50 -4.81
N ALA A 122 17.42 -8.97 -5.05
CA ALA A 122 17.97 -7.86 -4.27
C ALA A 122 17.14 -6.58 -4.43
N LEU A 123 16.71 -6.26 -5.66
CA LEU A 123 15.83 -5.15 -5.95
C LEU A 123 14.50 -5.30 -5.19
N MET A 124 13.86 -6.47 -5.27
CA MET A 124 12.60 -6.73 -4.58
C MET A 124 12.74 -6.61 -3.07
N LYS A 125 13.78 -7.21 -2.49
CA LYS A 125 14.04 -7.09 -1.05
C LYS A 125 14.17 -5.63 -0.62
N PHE A 126 14.86 -4.79 -1.40
CA PHE A 126 15.01 -3.38 -1.13
C PHE A 126 13.66 -2.64 -1.18
N GLN A 127 12.83 -2.92 -2.17
CA GLN A 127 11.49 -2.32 -2.30
C GLN A 127 10.57 -2.73 -1.14
N LEU A 128 10.56 -4.00 -0.76
CA LEU A 128 9.76 -4.51 0.36
C LEU A 128 10.17 -3.88 1.69
N GLN A 129 11.47 -3.63 1.91
CA GLN A 129 11.96 -2.93 3.10
C GLN A 129 11.45 -1.48 3.17
N ARG A 130 11.42 -0.76 2.04
CA ARG A 130 10.82 0.58 1.97
C ARG A 130 9.32 0.56 2.27
N ALA A 131 8.58 -0.35 1.64
CA ALA A 131 7.16 -0.51 1.88
C ALA A 131 6.87 -0.82 3.36
N ARG A 132 7.63 -1.72 3.97
CA ARG A 132 7.54 -2.06 5.40
C ARG A 132 7.77 -0.83 6.28
N SER A 133 8.84 -0.08 6.03
CA SER A 133 9.18 1.10 6.82
C SER A 133 8.08 2.16 6.81
N LEU A 134 7.46 2.41 5.64
CA LEU A 134 6.34 3.33 5.51
C LEU A 134 5.08 2.77 6.17
N TYR A 135 4.76 1.51 5.91
CA TYR A 135 3.55 0.87 6.42
C TYR A 135 3.50 0.83 7.95
N GLN A 136 4.64 0.55 8.59
CA GLN A 136 4.75 0.50 10.04
C GLN A 136 4.47 1.83 10.73
N GLN A 137 4.71 2.96 10.07
CA GLN A 137 4.39 4.28 10.61
C GLN A 137 2.88 4.47 10.84
N GLY A 138 2.05 3.81 10.06
CA GLY A 138 0.59 3.88 10.19
C GLY A 138 -0.01 2.97 11.28
N LYS A 139 0.78 2.05 11.84
CA LYS A 139 0.30 1.06 12.82
C LYS A 139 -0.50 1.65 13.99
N PRO A 140 -0.15 2.82 14.56
CA PRO A 140 -0.88 3.37 15.69
C PRO A 140 -2.35 3.69 15.40
N LEU A 141 -2.72 3.98 14.14
CA LEU A 141 -4.07 4.43 13.79
C LEU A 141 -5.18 3.49 14.28
N GLY A 142 -4.97 2.18 14.16
CA GLY A 142 -5.96 1.20 14.61
C GLY A 142 -6.20 1.18 16.12
N HIS A 143 -5.32 1.80 16.91
CA HIS A 143 -5.43 1.93 18.36
C HIS A 143 -5.87 3.32 18.80
N THR A 144 -5.72 4.35 17.95
CA THR A 144 -6.23 5.70 18.25
C THR A 144 -7.73 5.79 18.02
N LEU A 145 -8.27 4.98 17.11
CA LEU A 145 -9.69 4.94 16.78
C LEU A 145 -10.39 3.81 17.55
N SER A 146 -11.50 4.15 18.18
CA SER A 146 -12.28 3.21 18.99
C SER A 146 -13.37 2.49 18.19
N GLY A 147 -14.00 1.48 18.82
CA GLY A 147 -15.16 0.78 18.29
C GLY A 147 -14.88 -0.06 17.05
N ARG A 148 -15.92 -0.26 16.24
CA ARG A 148 -15.87 -1.12 15.04
C ARG A 148 -14.83 -0.66 14.02
N PHE A 149 -14.75 0.64 13.79
CA PHE A 149 -13.83 1.19 12.77
C PHE A 149 -12.35 0.96 13.14
N GLY A 150 -11.97 1.14 14.41
CA GLY A 150 -10.62 0.80 14.89
C GLY A 150 -10.30 -0.69 14.72
N LEU A 151 -11.30 -1.59 15.00
CA LEU A 151 -11.13 -3.01 14.77
C LEU A 151 -10.92 -3.34 13.28
N GLU A 152 -11.72 -2.75 12.39
CA GLU A 152 -11.58 -2.92 10.93
C GLU A 152 -10.20 -2.47 10.44
N LEU A 153 -9.70 -1.33 10.92
CA LEU A 153 -8.36 -0.84 10.58
C LEU A 153 -7.25 -1.77 11.07
N ARG A 154 -7.36 -2.33 12.28
CA ARG A 154 -6.41 -3.34 12.78
C ARG A 154 -6.40 -4.60 11.91
N LEU A 155 -7.58 -5.04 11.43
CA LEU A 155 -7.68 -6.18 10.51
C LEU A 155 -7.07 -5.87 9.14
N ILE A 156 -7.32 -4.68 8.59
CA ILE A 156 -6.71 -4.22 7.32
C ILE A 156 -5.19 -4.19 7.49
N TYR A 157 -4.70 -3.59 8.58
CA TYR A 157 -3.27 -3.54 8.87
C TYR A 157 -2.66 -4.95 9.02
N ALA A 158 -3.29 -5.84 9.75
CA ALA A 158 -2.83 -7.23 9.88
C ALA A 158 -2.82 -7.95 8.52
N GLY A 159 -3.76 -7.65 7.63
CA GLY A 159 -3.81 -8.18 6.27
C GLY A 159 -2.61 -7.77 5.43
N GLY A 160 -2.29 -6.49 5.39
CA GLY A 160 -1.11 -5.97 4.69
C GLY A 160 0.20 -6.53 5.24
N GLU A 161 0.36 -6.57 6.57
CA GLU A 161 1.51 -7.20 7.23
C GLU A 161 1.68 -8.68 6.81
N ARG A 162 0.58 -9.41 6.71
CA ARG A 162 0.63 -10.83 6.31
C ARG A 162 1.04 -11.02 4.86
N VAL A 163 0.54 -10.17 3.95
CA VAL A 163 0.95 -10.20 2.54
C VAL A 163 2.41 -9.81 2.41
N LEU A 164 2.83 -8.73 3.06
CA LEU A 164 4.22 -8.27 3.06
C LEU A 164 5.18 -9.35 3.58
N HIS A 165 4.82 -10.00 4.69
CA HIS A 165 5.62 -11.12 5.22
C HIS A 165 5.74 -12.28 4.21
N LYS A 166 4.65 -12.62 3.51
CA LYS A 166 4.69 -13.64 2.45
C LYS A 166 5.58 -13.23 1.29
N LEU A 167 5.52 -11.98 0.86
CA LEU A 167 6.40 -11.45 -0.19
C LEU A 167 7.88 -11.51 0.21
N GLU A 168 8.20 -11.22 1.46
CA GLU A 168 9.58 -11.32 1.96
C GLU A 168 10.09 -12.77 2.02
N GLN A 169 9.19 -13.74 2.23
CA GLN A 169 9.55 -15.15 2.24
C GLN A 169 9.62 -15.77 0.84
N THR A 170 8.96 -15.20 -0.16
CA THR A 170 8.98 -15.67 -1.55
C THR A 170 10.24 -15.24 -2.31
N THR A 171 11.38 -15.08 -1.62
CA THR A 171 12.67 -14.77 -2.27
C THR A 171 13.08 -15.80 -3.32
N VAL A 172 12.41 -16.93 -3.40
CA VAL A 172 12.61 -17.96 -4.43
C VAL A 172 11.96 -17.56 -5.77
N ASP A 173 10.82 -16.84 -5.75
CA ASP A 173 10.16 -16.33 -6.96
C ASP A 173 9.46 -14.98 -6.68
N ILE A 174 10.08 -13.89 -7.13
CA ILE A 174 9.55 -12.53 -6.95
C ILE A 174 8.27 -12.25 -7.76
N TYR A 175 7.95 -13.10 -8.73
CA TYR A 175 6.74 -12.99 -9.55
C TYR A 175 5.58 -13.83 -9.00
N ALA A 176 5.82 -14.62 -7.95
CA ALA A 176 4.75 -15.29 -7.23
C ALA A 176 3.83 -14.24 -6.60
N ARG A 177 2.53 -14.41 -6.80
CA ARG A 177 1.50 -13.54 -6.24
C ARG A 177 0.90 -14.17 -4.98
N PRO A 178 1.51 -14.00 -3.79
CA PRO A 178 0.99 -14.59 -2.58
C PRO A 178 -0.37 -13.98 -2.20
N ARG A 179 -1.31 -14.81 -1.79
CA ARG A 179 -2.65 -14.40 -1.34
C ARG A 179 -2.91 -14.85 0.08
N LEU A 180 -3.83 -14.16 0.75
CA LEU A 180 -4.30 -14.57 2.06
C LEU A 180 -5.14 -15.84 1.95
N THR A 181 -4.74 -16.88 2.67
CA THR A 181 -5.48 -18.14 2.81
C THR A 181 -6.59 -18.01 3.86
N ARG A 182 -7.47 -19.01 3.95
CA ARG A 182 -8.46 -19.06 5.03
C ARG A 182 -7.83 -19.11 6.42
N LEU A 183 -6.70 -19.84 6.56
CA LEU A 183 -5.94 -19.91 7.81
C LEU A 183 -5.32 -18.56 8.18
N ASP A 184 -4.80 -17.82 7.20
CA ASP A 184 -4.31 -16.47 7.45
C ASP A 184 -5.42 -15.56 8.01
N LYS A 185 -6.61 -15.59 7.42
CA LYS A 185 -7.76 -14.78 7.86
C LYS A 185 -8.20 -15.14 9.28
N LEU A 186 -8.24 -16.42 9.62
CA LEU A 186 -8.55 -16.87 10.98
C LEU A 186 -7.49 -16.42 11.99
N ALA A 187 -6.21 -16.57 11.66
CA ALA A 187 -5.10 -16.12 12.50
C ALA A 187 -5.15 -14.60 12.74
N MET A 188 -5.38 -13.81 11.66
CA MET A 188 -5.52 -12.36 11.75
C MET A 188 -6.68 -11.96 12.68
N ALA A 189 -7.86 -12.57 12.52
CA ALA A 189 -9.02 -12.29 13.36
C ALA A 189 -8.72 -12.59 14.83
N ARG A 190 -8.15 -13.78 15.12
CA ARG A 190 -7.75 -14.17 16.49
C ARG A 190 -6.75 -13.16 17.08
N ASP A 191 -5.68 -12.86 16.36
CA ASP A 191 -4.58 -12.01 16.85
C ASP A 191 -5.04 -10.56 17.07
N THR A 192 -5.97 -10.08 16.24
CA THR A 192 -6.55 -8.73 16.38
C THR A 192 -7.48 -8.64 17.58
N LEU A 193 -8.24 -9.71 17.88
CA LEU A 193 -9.16 -9.74 19.03
C LEU A 193 -8.43 -9.94 20.37
N LEU A 194 -7.29 -10.67 20.37
CA LEU A 194 -6.52 -10.93 21.60
C LEU A 194 -5.56 -9.79 21.98
N LYS A 195 -5.16 -8.95 21.02
CA LYS A 195 -4.17 -7.86 21.22
C LYS A 195 -4.80 -6.46 21.21
N GLY A 196 -6.11 -6.36 21.01
CA GLY A 196 -6.91 -5.13 21.08
C GLY A 196 -7.56 -4.98 22.44
#